data_c9ac6323b91203f1642e521aaf388a6f
#
_entry.id   c9ac6323b91203f1642e521aaf388a6f
#
_cell.length_a   1.000
_cell.length_b   1.000
_cell.length_c   1.000
_cell.angle_alpha   90.00
_cell.angle_beta   90.00
_cell.angle_gamma   90.00
#
_symmetry.space_group_name_H-M   'P 1'
#
loop_
_entity.id
_entity.type
_entity.pdbx_description
1 polymer ?
#
loop_
_entity_poly.entity_id
_entity_poly.type
_entity_poly.pdbx_seq_one_letter_code
_entity_poly.pdbx_strand_id
1 'polypeptide(L)'
;MDKSRLDKGGFTLEGINLALCENPLPPIDEAIEAAKAQTFLSNHYTDPYSWKLKERISDYVKVPVENIHINAGSELILRQLFLRFGRKVHLISPTYYLFEEIAEKKTYTVLNEKEDFLFDMTKLAIPDDTTLAVIVNLNNPTGTVFDIKDNIPLIDKHPDTMFLIDEAFIEFGGKSATDLISEYRNVIITRTFSKAFSLAGCRVGYAVAHKELADILNNHNDAYPLARTAEAAAIASIEHLNKIQERVVKLKELTKAFAASLQNLGIKTFPTETYFFLGKIPHMSADKFTSELSEKDIHIRALHQEGLGSNFLRFATSTAENNMMVLDAIREIFAGKAERV
;
A
#
# COMPACT_ATOMS: atom_id res chain seq x y z
N MET A 1 -2.45 -16.49 -10.60
CA MET A 1 -1.20 -15.82 -10.16
C MET A 1 -0.06 -16.40 -10.97
N ASP A 2 0.49 -15.64 -11.88
CA ASP A 2 1.65 -16.09 -12.65
C ASP A 2 2.88 -16.08 -11.72
N LYS A 3 3.22 -17.27 -11.18
CA LYS A 3 4.38 -17.45 -10.31
C LYS A 3 5.70 -17.05 -11.00
N SER A 4 5.74 -17.02 -12.34
CA SER A 4 6.92 -16.60 -13.11
C SER A 4 7.32 -15.14 -12.87
N ARG A 5 6.39 -14.30 -12.39
CA ARG A 5 6.68 -12.91 -12.02
C ARG A 5 7.30 -12.75 -10.63
N LEU A 6 7.07 -13.71 -9.73
CA LEU A 6 7.76 -13.77 -8.44
C LEU A 6 9.17 -14.36 -8.59
N ASP A 7 9.35 -15.29 -9.51
CA ASP A 7 10.64 -15.93 -9.77
C ASP A 7 11.64 -15.05 -10.54
N LYS A 8 11.16 -14.02 -11.26
CA LYS A 8 12.02 -13.07 -11.99
C LYS A 8 12.48 -11.86 -11.18
N GLY A 9 11.95 -11.68 -9.97
CA GLY A 9 12.39 -10.65 -9.04
C GLY A 9 12.72 -11.26 -7.70
N GLY A 10 13.52 -12.32 -7.68
CA GLY A 10 13.81 -13.19 -6.56
C GLY A 10 13.53 -12.59 -5.19
N PHE A 11 12.72 -13.27 -4.38
CA PHE A 11 12.65 -13.02 -2.95
C PHE A 11 13.99 -13.42 -2.36
N THR A 12 15.01 -12.58 -2.53
CA THR A 12 16.29 -12.73 -1.86
C THR A 12 16.30 -11.79 -0.67
N LEU A 13 16.66 -12.30 0.49
CA LEU A 13 17.07 -11.46 1.63
C LEU A 13 18.43 -10.80 1.35
N GLU A 14 19.08 -11.18 0.24
CA GLU A 14 20.34 -10.63 -0.27
C GLU A 14 20.05 -9.47 -1.22
N GLY A 15 20.89 -8.44 -1.18
CA GLY A 15 20.73 -7.24 -2.00
C GLY A 15 19.76 -6.20 -1.44
N ILE A 16 19.51 -5.17 -2.23
CA ILE A 16 18.62 -4.04 -1.89
C ILE A 16 17.28 -4.24 -2.58
N ASN A 17 16.24 -4.59 -1.83
CA ASN A 17 14.90 -4.79 -2.38
C ASN A 17 14.01 -3.57 -2.16
N LEU A 18 13.74 -2.83 -3.23
CA LEU A 18 12.82 -1.68 -3.26
C LEU A 18 11.49 -2.01 -3.98
N ALA A 19 11.35 -3.22 -4.55
CA ALA A 19 10.21 -3.59 -5.39
C ALA A 19 8.91 -3.79 -4.60
N LEU A 20 9.00 -4.19 -3.31
CA LEU A 20 7.84 -4.55 -2.50
C LEU A 20 7.32 -3.40 -1.61
N CYS A 21 8.00 -2.24 -1.58
CA CYS A 21 7.67 -1.17 -0.62
C CYS A 21 7.60 -1.68 0.82
N GLU A 22 8.58 -2.47 1.23
CA GLU A 22 8.78 -2.81 2.63
C GLU A 22 9.34 -1.60 3.37
N ASN A 23 8.97 -1.46 4.64
CA ASN A 23 9.54 -0.42 5.48
C ASN A 23 11.00 -0.79 5.80
N PRO A 24 11.98 0.05 5.49
CA PRO A 24 13.40 -0.27 5.72
C PRO A 24 13.79 -0.26 7.20
N LEU A 25 12.94 0.28 8.06
CA LEU A 25 13.14 0.27 9.50
C LEU A 25 12.53 -1.00 10.10
N PRO A 26 13.23 -1.71 11.01
CA PRO A 26 12.66 -2.87 11.69
C PRO A 26 11.41 -2.48 12.49
N PRO A 27 10.58 -3.43 12.95
CA PRO A 27 9.52 -3.13 13.91
C PRO A 27 10.06 -2.39 15.15
N ILE A 28 9.20 -1.68 15.88
CA ILE A 28 9.59 -1.08 17.17
C ILE A 28 9.93 -2.17 18.19
N ASP A 29 10.79 -1.86 19.14
CA ASP A 29 11.25 -2.83 20.13
C ASP A 29 10.10 -3.44 20.94
N GLU A 30 9.09 -2.66 21.27
CA GLU A 30 7.89 -3.13 21.98
C GLU A 30 7.12 -4.18 21.17
N ALA A 31 7.03 -4.01 19.85
CA ALA A 31 6.38 -5.01 19.00
C ALA A 31 7.20 -6.31 18.92
N ILE A 32 8.53 -6.19 18.84
CA ILE A 32 9.45 -7.34 18.82
C ILE A 32 9.35 -8.10 20.16
N GLU A 33 9.41 -7.43 21.29
CA GLU A 33 9.34 -8.06 22.60
C GLU A 33 7.96 -8.69 22.87
N ALA A 34 6.88 -8.02 22.46
CA ALA A 34 5.54 -8.58 22.56
C ALA A 34 5.40 -9.87 21.73
N ALA A 35 5.95 -9.91 20.52
CA ALA A 35 5.95 -11.12 19.69
C ALA A 35 6.77 -12.24 20.33
N LYS A 36 7.99 -11.95 20.81
CA LYS A 36 8.85 -12.92 21.51
C LYS A 36 8.16 -13.54 22.73
N ALA A 37 7.47 -12.73 23.55
CA ALA A 37 6.75 -13.19 24.72
C ALA A 37 5.64 -14.22 24.38
N GLN A 38 5.07 -14.15 23.18
CA GLN A 38 4.04 -15.07 22.71
C GLN A 38 4.59 -16.35 22.05
N THR A 39 5.87 -16.40 21.70
CA THR A 39 6.46 -17.54 20.98
C THR A 39 6.33 -18.85 21.78
N PHE A 40 6.48 -18.79 23.11
CA PHE A 40 6.38 -19.97 23.98
C PHE A 40 4.95 -20.53 24.08
N LEU A 41 3.95 -19.79 23.61
CA LEU A 41 2.54 -20.17 23.59
C LEU A 41 2.05 -20.61 22.21
N SER A 42 3.00 -20.84 21.25
CA SER A 42 2.65 -21.17 19.85
C SER A 42 1.92 -22.49 19.67
N ASN A 43 1.89 -23.36 20.70
CA ASN A 43 1.11 -24.59 20.74
C ASN A 43 -0.37 -24.35 21.08
N HIS A 44 -0.78 -23.14 21.38
CA HIS A 44 -2.18 -22.76 21.67
C HIS A 44 -2.73 -21.84 20.57
N TYR A 45 -3.99 -22.05 20.21
CA TYR A 45 -4.70 -21.13 19.33
C TYR A 45 -4.84 -19.75 19.97
N THR A 46 -4.99 -18.72 19.13
CA THR A 46 -5.31 -17.34 19.53
C THR A 46 -6.81 -17.18 19.83
N ASP A 47 -7.24 -15.97 20.17
CA ASP A 47 -8.65 -15.61 20.12
C ASP A 47 -9.15 -15.68 18.67
N PRO A 48 -10.19 -16.48 18.37
CA PRO A 48 -10.73 -16.64 17.02
C PRO A 48 -11.26 -15.35 16.40
N TYR A 49 -11.57 -14.36 17.23
CA TYR A 49 -12.10 -13.07 16.81
C TYR A 49 -11.06 -11.94 16.89
N SER A 50 -9.85 -12.20 17.41
CA SER A 50 -8.81 -11.19 17.69
C SER A 50 -9.38 -9.99 18.45
N TRP A 51 -10.22 -10.25 19.48
CA TRP A 51 -11.02 -9.24 20.15
C TRP A 51 -10.16 -8.11 20.72
N LYS A 52 -9.08 -8.46 21.40
CA LYS A 52 -8.17 -7.48 22.00
C LYS A 52 -7.55 -6.56 20.93
N LEU A 53 -7.18 -7.09 19.77
CA LEU A 53 -6.68 -6.28 18.68
C LEU A 53 -7.78 -5.40 18.09
N LYS A 54 -9.02 -5.91 17.95
CA LYS A 54 -10.16 -5.10 17.50
C LYS A 54 -10.43 -3.92 18.43
N GLU A 55 -10.36 -4.11 19.74
CA GLU A 55 -10.50 -3.02 20.72
C GLU A 55 -9.43 -1.94 20.51
N ARG A 56 -8.16 -2.32 20.33
CA ARG A 56 -7.08 -1.36 20.07
C ARG A 56 -7.24 -0.64 18.73
N ILE A 57 -7.67 -1.35 17.69
CA ILE A 57 -7.97 -0.73 16.39
C ILE A 57 -9.16 0.23 16.54
N SER A 58 -10.23 -0.17 17.24
CA SER A 58 -11.40 0.68 17.54
C SER A 58 -11.00 2.01 18.18
N ASP A 59 -10.16 1.93 19.21
CA ASP A 59 -9.60 3.12 19.89
C ASP A 59 -8.75 3.99 18.95
N TYR A 60 -7.98 3.35 18.06
CA TYR A 60 -7.10 4.03 17.10
C TYR A 60 -7.87 4.74 16.00
N VAL A 61 -8.84 4.07 15.38
CA VAL A 61 -9.59 4.62 14.23
C VAL A 61 -10.89 5.32 14.64
N LYS A 62 -11.25 5.30 15.92
CA LYS A 62 -12.44 5.96 16.52
C LYS A 62 -13.76 5.46 15.93
N VAL A 63 -13.88 4.14 15.74
CA VAL A 63 -15.13 3.49 15.31
C VAL A 63 -15.49 2.36 16.27
N PRO A 64 -16.77 1.95 16.37
CA PRO A 64 -17.17 0.81 17.21
C PRO A 64 -16.46 -0.48 16.78
N VAL A 65 -16.20 -1.37 17.74
CA VAL A 65 -15.45 -2.62 17.54
C VAL A 65 -16.14 -3.58 16.57
N GLU A 66 -17.46 -3.56 16.50
CA GLU A 66 -18.29 -4.35 15.58
C GLU A 66 -18.14 -3.92 14.10
N ASN A 67 -17.58 -2.74 13.84
CA ASN A 67 -17.29 -2.25 12.50
C ASN A 67 -15.95 -2.76 11.94
N ILE A 68 -15.22 -3.59 12.72
CA ILE A 68 -13.86 -4.01 12.39
C ILE A 68 -13.85 -5.49 11.97
N HIS A 69 -13.22 -5.72 10.82
CA HIS A 69 -12.86 -7.05 10.33
C HIS A 69 -11.34 -7.19 10.27
N ILE A 70 -10.78 -8.29 10.79
CA ILE A 70 -9.33 -8.57 10.81
C ILE A 70 -9.05 -9.82 9.99
N ASN A 71 -7.95 -9.80 9.21
CA ASN A 71 -7.49 -10.97 8.48
C ASN A 71 -5.95 -11.00 8.32
N ALA A 72 -5.42 -12.13 7.82
CA ALA A 72 -4.00 -12.34 7.56
C ALA A 72 -3.50 -11.46 6.40
N GLY A 73 -3.39 -10.16 6.68
CA GLY A 73 -3.05 -9.09 5.75
C GLY A 73 -4.26 -8.53 5.01
N SER A 74 -4.16 -7.25 4.60
CA SER A 74 -5.21 -6.59 3.83
C SER A 74 -5.46 -7.27 2.48
N GLU A 75 -4.47 -7.93 1.88
CA GLU A 75 -4.64 -8.61 0.59
C GLU A 75 -5.74 -9.68 0.61
N LEU A 76 -5.86 -10.47 1.67
CA LEU A 76 -6.96 -11.44 1.78
C LEU A 76 -8.33 -10.74 1.84
N ILE A 77 -8.42 -9.64 2.57
CA ILE A 77 -9.64 -8.82 2.62
C ILE A 77 -9.98 -8.27 1.22
N LEU A 78 -8.98 -7.72 0.52
CA LEU A 78 -9.15 -7.22 -0.84
C LEU A 78 -9.67 -8.32 -1.78
N ARG A 79 -9.09 -9.52 -1.73
CA ARG A 79 -9.55 -10.67 -2.54
C ARG A 79 -10.98 -11.09 -2.20
N GLN A 80 -11.35 -11.11 -0.90
CA GLN A 80 -12.74 -11.39 -0.48
C GLN A 80 -13.72 -10.35 -1.04
N LEU A 81 -13.35 -9.07 -1.02
CA LEU A 81 -14.19 -7.99 -1.56
C LEU A 81 -14.35 -8.09 -3.08
N PHE A 82 -13.26 -8.38 -3.80
CA PHE A 82 -13.32 -8.57 -5.26
C PHE A 82 -14.15 -9.78 -5.66
N LEU A 83 -14.05 -10.91 -4.96
CA LEU A 83 -14.89 -12.09 -5.19
C LEU A 83 -16.38 -11.77 -4.99
N ARG A 84 -16.70 -10.88 -4.05
CA ARG A 84 -18.09 -10.57 -3.72
C ARG A 84 -18.67 -9.44 -4.57
N PHE A 85 -17.90 -8.40 -4.82
CA PHE A 85 -18.37 -7.16 -5.45
C PHE A 85 -17.72 -6.87 -6.81
N GLY A 86 -16.63 -7.53 -7.18
CA GLY A 86 -15.76 -7.18 -8.31
C GLY A 86 -16.25 -7.65 -9.67
N ARG A 87 -17.57 -7.66 -9.94
CA ARG A 87 -18.10 -8.06 -11.27
C ARG A 87 -17.78 -7.03 -12.35
N LYS A 88 -17.85 -5.74 -12.02
CA LYS A 88 -17.45 -4.60 -12.86
C LYS A 88 -16.74 -3.59 -11.95
N VAL A 89 -15.45 -3.44 -12.17
CA VAL A 89 -14.58 -2.64 -11.30
C VAL A 89 -14.22 -1.33 -11.97
N HIS A 90 -14.27 -0.22 -11.22
CA HIS A 90 -13.68 1.04 -11.65
C HIS A 90 -12.42 1.33 -10.82
N LEU A 91 -11.30 1.63 -11.50
CA LEU A 91 -9.99 1.90 -10.92
C LEU A 91 -9.53 3.32 -11.29
N ILE A 92 -8.74 3.94 -10.42
CA ILE A 92 -8.00 5.16 -10.72
C ILE A 92 -6.57 4.75 -11.06
N SER A 93 -6.18 4.79 -12.34
CA SER A 93 -4.86 4.34 -12.81
C SER A 93 -3.86 5.50 -12.94
N PRO A 94 -2.57 5.30 -12.61
CA PRO A 94 -1.99 4.08 -12.09
C PRO A 94 -2.41 3.79 -10.64
N THR A 95 -2.48 2.50 -10.27
CA THR A 95 -2.97 2.04 -8.97
C THR A 95 -2.13 0.89 -8.40
N TYR A 96 -2.53 0.34 -7.26
CA TYR A 96 -1.90 -0.87 -6.74
C TYR A 96 -2.14 -2.06 -7.69
N TYR A 97 -1.07 -2.65 -8.18
CA TYR A 97 -1.09 -3.66 -9.25
C TYR A 97 -2.03 -4.84 -9.00
N LEU A 98 -2.26 -5.21 -7.74
CA LEU A 98 -3.16 -6.31 -7.38
C LEU A 98 -4.58 -6.06 -7.91
N PHE A 99 -5.08 -4.83 -7.86
CA PHE A 99 -6.43 -4.51 -8.33
C PHE A 99 -6.57 -4.75 -9.83
N GLU A 100 -5.54 -4.43 -10.61
CA GLU A 100 -5.54 -4.72 -12.04
C GLU A 100 -5.46 -6.22 -12.35
N GLU A 101 -4.74 -6.96 -11.51
CA GLU A 101 -4.54 -8.40 -11.66
C GLU A 101 -5.81 -9.19 -11.34
N ILE A 102 -6.57 -8.79 -10.29
CA ILE A 102 -7.75 -9.53 -9.83
C ILE A 102 -9.07 -9.04 -10.42
N ALA A 103 -9.09 -7.85 -11.05
CA ALA A 103 -10.28 -7.33 -11.73
C ALA A 103 -10.42 -7.92 -13.14
N GLU A 104 -11.46 -8.75 -13.37
CA GLU A 104 -11.72 -9.34 -14.69
C GLU A 104 -12.29 -8.30 -15.67
N LYS A 105 -13.29 -7.52 -15.24
CA LYS A 105 -13.90 -6.44 -16.01
C LYS A 105 -13.65 -5.12 -15.34
N LYS A 106 -12.88 -4.25 -15.99
CA LYS A 106 -12.44 -2.99 -15.40
C LYS A 106 -12.54 -1.82 -16.35
N THR A 107 -12.80 -0.65 -15.76
CA THR A 107 -12.77 0.65 -16.40
C THR A 107 -11.83 1.56 -15.60
N TYR A 108 -11.37 2.66 -16.20
CA TYR A 108 -10.36 3.51 -15.59
C TYR A 108 -10.74 4.99 -15.62
N THR A 109 -10.39 5.70 -14.53
CA THR A 109 -10.01 7.10 -14.57
C THR A 109 -8.50 7.16 -14.59
N VAL A 110 -7.91 7.78 -15.63
CA VAL A 110 -6.47 7.79 -15.83
C VAL A 110 -5.88 9.11 -15.32
N LEU A 111 -4.95 9.02 -14.37
CA LEU A 111 -4.21 10.16 -13.84
C LEU A 111 -3.21 10.68 -14.88
N ASN A 112 -3.01 11.99 -14.93
CA ASN A 112 -2.21 12.64 -15.96
C ASN A 112 -0.82 13.01 -15.43
N GLU A 113 0.23 12.60 -16.16
CA GLU A 113 1.63 13.01 -15.88
C GLU A 113 1.81 14.54 -15.90
N LYS A 114 1.10 15.27 -16.79
CA LYS A 114 1.21 16.73 -16.91
C LYS A 114 0.65 17.46 -15.68
N GLU A 115 -0.15 16.79 -14.89
CA GLU A 115 -0.72 17.27 -13.63
C GLU A 115 -0.03 16.62 -12.42
N ASP A 116 1.17 16.05 -12.60
CA ASP A 116 1.94 15.34 -11.59
C ASP A 116 1.12 14.22 -10.90
N PHE A 117 0.21 13.59 -11.64
CA PHE A 117 -0.74 12.57 -11.14
C PHE A 117 -1.67 13.05 -10.03
N LEU A 118 -1.80 14.35 -9.85
CA LEU A 118 -2.84 14.94 -9.01
C LEU A 118 -4.19 14.85 -9.71
N PHE A 119 -5.26 14.71 -8.94
CA PHE A 119 -6.59 14.61 -9.48
C PHE A 119 -7.62 15.29 -8.57
N ASP A 120 -8.48 16.06 -9.17
CA ASP A 120 -9.61 16.69 -8.49
C ASP A 120 -10.74 15.64 -8.36
N MET A 121 -10.91 15.11 -7.16
CA MET A 121 -11.84 14.02 -6.88
C MET A 121 -13.30 14.40 -7.12
N THR A 122 -13.65 15.69 -7.16
CA THR A 122 -15.00 16.13 -7.55
C THR A 122 -15.35 15.80 -9.00
N LYS A 123 -14.33 15.52 -9.84
CA LYS A 123 -14.47 15.14 -11.26
C LYS A 123 -14.51 13.63 -11.48
N LEU A 124 -14.37 12.84 -10.42
CA LEU A 124 -14.44 11.39 -10.55
C LEU A 124 -15.84 10.98 -11.02
N ALA A 125 -15.87 10.24 -12.12
CA ALA A 125 -17.08 9.66 -12.67
C ALA A 125 -16.87 8.16 -12.90
N ILE A 126 -17.86 7.38 -12.55
CA ILE A 126 -17.85 5.92 -12.76
C ILE A 126 -19.04 5.51 -13.64
N PRO A 127 -18.93 4.42 -14.44
CA PRO A 127 -20.08 3.87 -15.16
C PRO A 127 -21.22 3.48 -14.20
N ASP A 128 -22.47 3.68 -14.61
CA ASP A 128 -23.65 3.41 -13.78
C ASP A 128 -23.79 1.92 -13.39
N ASP A 129 -23.18 1.02 -14.14
CA ASP A 129 -23.19 -0.42 -13.88
C ASP A 129 -21.97 -0.93 -13.10
N THR A 130 -21.17 -0.01 -12.54
CA THR A 130 -20.03 -0.33 -11.66
C THR A 130 -20.53 -1.01 -10.39
N THR A 131 -19.93 -2.14 -10.04
CA THR A 131 -20.27 -2.87 -8.80
C THR A 131 -19.25 -2.65 -7.70
N LEU A 132 -18.00 -2.27 -8.05
CA LEU A 132 -16.93 -1.95 -7.14
C LEU A 132 -16.11 -0.78 -7.68
N ALA A 133 -16.05 0.33 -6.95
CA ALA A 133 -15.14 1.44 -7.21
C ALA A 133 -13.98 1.40 -6.21
N VAL A 134 -12.75 1.45 -6.69
CA VAL A 134 -11.55 1.35 -5.85
C VAL A 134 -10.79 2.67 -5.86
N ILE A 135 -10.56 3.23 -4.69
CA ILE A 135 -9.78 4.45 -4.47
C ILE A 135 -8.64 4.11 -3.52
N VAL A 136 -7.40 4.28 -3.96
CA VAL A 136 -6.21 4.04 -3.12
C VAL A 136 -5.74 5.38 -2.56
N ASN A 137 -5.80 5.55 -1.24
CA ASN A 137 -5.46 6.80 -0.56
C ASN A 137 -4.58 6.56 0.68
N LEU A 138 -3.27 6.88 0.69
CA LEU A 138 -2.51 7.52 -0.39
C LEU A 138 -2.26 6.55 -1.54
N ASN A 139 -2.32 7.10 -2.77
CA ASN A 139 -2.27 6.25 -3.95
C ASN A 139 -0.90 5.58 -4.15
N ASN A 140 -0.90 4.34 -4.52
CA ASN A 140 0.27 3.56 -4.91
C ASN A 140 0.12 3.20 -6.41
N PRO A 141 0.99 3.68 -7.33
CA PRO A 141 2.39 4.04 -7.08
C PRO A 141 2.72 5.54 -7.03
N THR A 142 1.77 6.45 -7.12
CA THR A 142 2.03 7.88 -7.25
C THR A 142 2.43 8.56 -5.93
N GLY A 143 1.96 8.05 -4.79
CA GLY A 143 2.14 8.70 -3.48
C GLY A 143 1.25 9.93 -3.27
N THR A 144 0.30 10.18 -4.17
CA THR A 144 -0.62 11.32 -4.09
C THR A 144 -1.73 11.08 -3.07
N VAL A 145 -2.25 12.18 -2.52
CA VAL A 145 -3.36 12.20 -1.57
C VAL A 145 -4.63 12.67 -2.26
N PHE A 146 -5.73 11.99 -2.00
CA PHE A 146 -7.07 12.40 -2.42
C PHE A 146 -7.90 12.83 -1.20
N ASP A 147 -8.71 13.87 -1.32
CA ASP A 147 -9.74 14.14 -0.30
C ASP A 147 -10.98 13.31 -0.63
N ILE A 148 -11.19 12.24 0.12
CA ILE A 148 -12.28 11.30 -0.14
C ILE A 148 -13.65 11.93 0.08
N LYS A 149 -13.74 12.98 0.89
CA LYS A 149 -15.02 13.68 1.13
C LYS A 149 -15.54 14.40 -0.12
N ASP A 150 -14.68 14.72 -1.08
CA ASP A 150 -15.07 15.24 -2.38
C ASP A 150 -15.90 14.24 -3.20
N ASN A 151 -15.85 12.94 -2.83
CA ASN A 151 -16.61 11.88 -3.49
C ASN A 151 -18.00 11.60 -2.86
N ILE A 152 -18.38 12.28 -1.80
CA ILE A 152 -19.70 12.07 -1.18
C ILE A 152 -20.83 12.17 -2.20
N PRO A 153 -20.88 13.18 -3.12
CA PRO A 153 -21.92 13.22 -4.14
C PRO A 153 -21.92 12.03 -5.12
N LEU A 154 -20.74 11.45 -5.36
CA LEU A 154 -20.62 10.26 -6.19
C LEU A 154 -21.13 9.01 -5.46
N ILE A 155 -20.82 8.88 -4.17
CA ILE A 155 -21.29 7.77 -3.32
C ILE A 155 -22.82 7.82 -3.22
N ASP A 156 -23.41 8.99 -3.00
CA ASP A 156 -24.85 9.21 -2.94
C ASP A 156 -25.54 8.84 -4.25
N LYS A 157 -24.91 9.15 -5.39
CA LYS A 157 -25.44 8.84 -6.73
C LYS A 157 -25.42 7.33 -7.04
N HIS A 158 -24.51 6.57 -6.44
CA HIS A 158 -24.28 5.15 -6.74
C HIS A 158 -24.47 4.25 -5.51
N PRO A 159 -25.70 4.16 -4.94
CA PRO A 159 -25.96 3.42 -3.69
C PRO A 159 -25.71 1.90 -3.81
N ASP A 160 -25.79 1.36 -5.02
CA ASP A 160 -25.57 -0.07 -5.29
C ASP A 160 -24.10 -0.41 -5.61
N THR A 161 -23.23 0.60 -5.74
CA THR A 161 -21.80 0.42 -5.95
C THR A 161 -21.08 0.34 -4.61
N MET A 162 -20.27 -0.70 -4.39
CA MET A 162 -19.34 -0.75 -3.25
C MET A 162 -18.14 0.17 -3.51
N PHE A 163 -17.84 1.08 -2.58
CA PHE A 163 -16.65 1.93 -2.61
C PHE A 163 -15.60 1.36 -1.65
N LEU A 164 -14.54 0.82 -2.23
CA LEU A 164 -13.36 0.36 -1.50
C LEU A 164 -12.33 1.48 -1.45
N ILE A 165 -12.01 1.95 -0.25
CA ILE A 165 -10.97 2.93 0.00
C ILE A 165 -9.79 2.22 0.65
N ASP A 166 -8.70 2.05 -0.10
CA ASP A 166 -7.49 1.40 0.42
C ASP A 166 -6.56 2.44 1.05
N GLU A 167 -6.51 2.43 2.37
CA GLU A 167 -5.71 3.32 3.21
C GLU A 167 -4.42 2.64 3.72
N ALA A 168 -3.78 1.80 2.90
CA ALA A 168 -2.58 1.08 3.31
C ALA A 168 -1.39 2.00 3.71
N PHE A 169 -1.41 3.27 3.32
CA PHE A 169 -0.36 4.26 3.60
C PHE A 169 -0.86 5.48 4.37
N ILE A 170 -2.04 5.43 4.98
CA ILE A 170 -2.70 6.58 5.60
C ILE A 170 -1.87 7.22 6.73
N GLU A 171 -1.03 6.46 7.41
CA GLU A 171 -0.17 6.97 8.48
C GLU A 171 0.89 7.98 7.98
N PHE A 172 1.17 8.00 6.68
CA PHE A 172 2.10 8.95 6.06
C PHE A 172 1.48 10.32 5.77
N GLY A 173 0.16 10.42 5.69
CA GLY A 173 -0.54 11.68 5.45
C GLY A 173 -1.98 11.48 4.99
N GLY A 174 -2.64 12.58 4.65
CA GLY A 174 -4.03 12.55 4.24
C GLY A 174 -5.03 12.51 5.41
N LYS A 175 -6.31 12.42 5.05
CA LYS A 175 -7.42 12.26 5.98
C LYS A 175 -8.06 10.90 5.76
N SER A 176 -8.30 10.18 6.83
CA SER A 176 -9.03 8.92 6.76
C SER A 176 -10.50 9.13 6.41
N ALA A 177 -11.05 8.16 5.70
CA ALA A 177 -12.47 8.09 5.37
C ALA A 177 -13.28 7.25 6.38
N THR A 178 -12.70 6.87 7.52
CA THR A 178 -13.36 5.98 8.50
C THR A 178 -14.65 6.56 9.11
N ASP A 179 -14.83 7.87 9.11
CA ASP A 179 -16.06 8.52 9.55
C ASP A 179 -17.25 8.27 8.60
N LEU A 180 -16.99 7.98 7.33
CA LEU A 180 -18.06 7.71 6.36
C LEU A 180 -18.83 6.42 6.63
N ILE A 181 -18.25 5.43 7.32
CA ILE A 181 -18.90 4.14 7.53
C ILE A 181 -20.14 4.21 8.45
N SER A 182 -20.29 5.28 9.20
CA SER A 182 -21.49 5.51 10.01
C SER A 182 -22.72 5.89 9.18
N GLU A 183 -22.49 6.52 8.02
CA GLU A 183 -23.53 7.04 7.12
C GLU A 183 -23.71 6.16 5.88
N TYR A 184 -22.61 5.53 5.39
CA TYR A 184 -22.59 4.80 4.13
C TYR A 184 -22.36 3.31 4.32
N ARG A 185 -23.38 2.49 4.01
CA ARG A 185 -23.31 1.02 4.07
C ARG A 185 -22.49 0.41 2.92
N ASN A 186 -22.31 1.16 1.86
CA ASN A 186 -21.57 0.78 0.65
C ASN A 186 -20.14 1.34 0.62
N VAL A 187 -19.59 1.78 1.77
CA VAL A 187 -18.21 2.19 1.92
C VAL A 187 -17.47 1.22 2.82
N ILE A 188 -16.27 0.81 2.39
CA ILE A 188 -15.34 0.00 3.17
C ILE A 188 -13.92 0.54 3.05
N ILE A 189 -13.24 0.64 4.18
CA ILE A 189 -11.86 1.09 4.25
C ILE A 189 -10.97 -0.12 4.58
N THR A 190 -9.85 -0.30 3.86
CA THR A 190 -8.85 -1.32 4.19
C THR A 190 -7.57 -0.68 4.67
N ARG A 191 -6.94 -1.29 5.69
CA ARG A 191 -5.67 -0.86 6.28
C ARG A 191 -4.77 -2.05 6.59
N THR A 192 -3.49 -1.77 6.82
CA THR A 192 -2.48 -2.81 7.04
C THR A 192 -1.42 -2.38 8.05
N PHE A 193 -0.89 -3.34 8.78
CA PHE A 193 0.30 -3.16 9.60
C PHE A 193 1.62 -3.36 8.82
N SER A 194 1.54 -3.69 7.53
CA SER A 194 2.71 -4.00 6.71
C SER A 194 3.60 -2.79 6.40
N LYS A 195 3.09 -1.55 6.49
CA LYS A 195 3.75 -0.35 5.97
C LYS A 195 4.33 0.52 7.09
N ALA A 196 3.58 1.48 7.63
CA ALA A 196 4.07 2.36 8.70
C ALA A 196 4.53 1.59 9.94
N PHE A 197 3.85 0.50 10.28
CA PHE A 197 4.14 -0.32 11.45
C PHE A 197 5.29 -1.33 11.27
N SER A 198 5.87 -1.45 10.07
CA SER A 198 7.00 -2.37 9.77
C SER A 198 6.70 -3.86 10.03
N LEU A 199 5.44 -4.29 9.94
CA LEU A 199 5.00 -5.66 10.23
C LEU A 199 4.60 -6.45 8.96
N ALA A 200 5.26 -6.20 7.83
CA ALA A 200 4.93 -6.88 6.56
C ALA A 200 4.96 -8.41 6.68
N GLY A 201 5.95 -8.97 7.35
CA GLY A 201 6.11 -10.40 7.60
C GLY A 201 5.09 -10.98 8.60
N CYS A 202 4.49 -10.13 9.45
CA CYS A 202 3.48 -10.57 10.43
C CYS A 202 2.10 -10.79 9.81
N ARG A 203 1.86 -10.30 8.59
CA ARG A 203 0.57 -10.47 7.88
C ARG A 203 -0.63 -10.03 8.71
N VAL A 204 -0.70 -8.79 9.17
CA VAL A 204 -1.86 -8.23 9.86
C VAL A 204 -2.49 -7.14 9.01
N GLY A 205 -3.77 -7.29 8.72
CA GLY A 205 -4.59 -6.30 8.03
C GLY A 205 -6.00 -6.25 8.58
N TYR A 206 -6.68 -5.14 8.36
CA TYR A 206 -8.05 -4.98 8.80
C TYR A 206 -8.86 -4.12 7.83
N ALA A 207 -10.18 -4.30 7.92
CA ALA A 207 -11.15 -3.43 7.26
C ALA A 207 -12.03 -2.74 8.31
N VAL A 208 -12.49 -1.55 7.95
CA VAL A 208 -13.48 -0.77 8.69
C VAL A 208 -14.67 -0.54 7.78
N ALA A 209 -15.86 -0.95 8.20
CA ALA A 209 -17.07 -0.86 7.40
C ALA A 209 -18.31 -0.71 8.29
N HIS A 210 -19.45 -0.40 7.69
CA HIS A 210 -20.72 -0.51 8.40
C HIS A 210 -20.89 -1.91 8.99
N LYS A 211 -21.46 -2.00 10.20
CA LYS A 211 -21.59 -3.25 10.96
C LYS A 211 -22.10 -4.44 10.14
N GLU A 212 -23.12 -4.24 9.31
CA GLU A 212 -23.70 -5.32 8.48
C GLU A 212 -22.66 -5.93 7.53
N LEU A 213 -21.82 -5.10 6.90
CA LEU A 213 -20.76 -5.58 6.01
C LEU A 213 -19.61 -6.22 6.81
N ALA A 214 -19.25 -5.65 7.94
CA ALA A 214 -18.25 -6.22 8.83
C ALA A 214 -18.68 -7.60 9.37
N ASP A 215 -19.95 -7.77 9.74
CA ASP A 215 -20.52 -9.05 10.15
C ASP A 215 -20.46 -10.09 9.01
N ILE A 216 -20.78 -9.68 7.78
CA ILE A 216 -20.68 -10.55 6.62
C ILE A 216 -19.23 -11.04 6.42
N LEU A 217 -18.24 -10.16 6.52
CA LEU A 217 -16.83 -10.52 6.39
C LEU A 217 -16.36 -11.41 7.55
N ASN A 218 -16.76 -11.10 8.78
CA ASN A 218 -16.41 -11.87 9.96
C ASN A 218 -17.02 -13.30 9.93
N ASN A 219 -18.24 -13.45 9.44
CA ASN A 219 -18.91 -14.75 9.34
C ASN A 219 -18.31 -15.65 8.23
N HIS A 220 -17.57 -15.07 7.28
CA HIS A 220 -16.89 -15.80 6.20
C HIS A 220 -15.36 -15.82 6.38
N ASN A 221 -14.89 -15.45 7.56
CA ASN A 221 -13.48 -15.49 7.90
C ASN A 221 -13.05 -16.89 8.35
N ASP A 222 -11.78 -17.21 8.16
CA ASP A 222 -11.19 -18.39 8.78
C ASP A 222 -11.16 -18.22 10.30
N ALA A 223 -11.38 -19.30 11.02
CA ALA A 223 -11.15 -19.32 12.46
C ALA A 223 -9.65 -19.10 12.72
N TYR A 224 -9.32 -18.25 13.70
CA TYR A 224 -7.93 -17.95 14.07
C TYR A 224 -7.10 -17.32 12.92
N PRO A 225 -7.50 -16.18 12.36
CA PRO A 225 -6.88 -15.61 11.16
C PRO A 225 -5.45 -15.14 11.37
N LEU A 226 -5.04 -14.88 12.62
CA LEU A 226 -3.73 -14.36 12.95
C LEU A 226 -2.91 -15.34 13.78
N ALA A 227 -1.60 -15.36 13.53
CA ALA A 227 -0.65 -15.97 14.43
C ALA A 227 -0.57 -15.15 15.74
N ARG A 228 -0.40 -15.84 16.87
CA ARG A 228 -0.32 -15.23 18.21
C ARG A 228 0.75 -14.15 18.31
N THR A 229 1.92 -14.39 17.75
CA THR A 229 3.04 -13.45 17.72
C THR A 229 2.73 -12.20 16.88
N ALA A 230 2.03 -12.38 15.76
CA ALA A 230 1.64 -11.28 14.88
C ALA A 230 0.59 -10.37 15.52
N GLU A 231 -0.40 -10.95 16.20
CA GLU A 231 -1.43 -10.20 16.93
C GLU A 231 -0.80 -9.39 18.08
N ALA A 232 0.10 -9.97 18.85
CA ALA A 232 0.80 -9.28 19.94
C ALA A 232 1.66 -8.11 19.43
N ALA A 233 2.39 -8.31 18.33
CA ALA A 233 3.17 -7.25 17.71
C ALA A 233 2.30 -6.08 17.22
N ALA A 234 1.14 -6.39 16.62
CA ALA A 234 0.19 -5.38 16.15
C ALA A 234 -0.40 -4.56 17.32
N ILE A 235 -0.81 -5.23 18.40
CA ILE A 235 -1.32 -4.57 19.60
C ILE A 235 -0.27 -3.62 20.17
N ALA A 236 0.96 -4.11 20.41
CA ALA A 236 2.05 -3.30 20.95
C ALA A 236 2.38 -2.10 20.05
N SER A 237 2.29 -2.27 18.72
CA SER A 237 2.52 -1.17 17.78
C SER A 237 1.47 -0.07 17.89
N ILE A 238 0.20 -0.40 18.08
CA ILE A 238 -0.87 0.59 18.29
C ILE A 238 -0.70 1.28 19.65
N GLU A 239 -0.29 0.56 20.67
CA GLU A 239 -0.08 1.13 22.01
C GLU A 239 1.09 2.13 22.05
N HIS A 240 1.94 2.15 21.00
CA HIS A 240 3.12 3.04 20.88
C HIS A 240 3.11 3.87 19.57
N LEU A 241 1.96 4.44 19.22
CA LEU A 241 1.78 5.23 17.97
C LEU A 241 2.75 6.41 17.85
N ASN A 242 3.17 7.01 18.93
CA ASN A 242 4.17 8.08 18.91
C ASN A 242 5.48 7.64 18.25
N LYS A 243 5.98 6.42 18.55
CA LYS A 243 7.17 5.85 17.92
C LYS A 243 6.97 5.55 16.44
N ILE A 244 5.78 5.11 16.07
CA ILE A 244 5.42 4.92 14.65
C ILE A 244 5.46 6.25 13.92
N GLN A 245 4.88 7.31 14.52
CA GLN A 245 4.87 8.65 13.92
C GLN A 245 6.28 9.23 13.73
N GLU A 246 7.17 9.07 14.71
CA GLU A 246 8.57 9.48 14.60
C GLU A 246 9.27 8.80 13.40
N ARG A 247 9.00 7.51 13.19
CA ARG A 247 9.53 6.74 12.05
C ARG A 247 8.96 7.20 10.71
N VAL A 248 7.67 7.51 10.66
CA VAL A 248 7.02 8.09 9.49
C VAL A 248 7.70 9.39 9.09
N VAL A 249 7.95 10.31 10.04
CA VAL A 249 8.65 11.57 9.79
C VAL A 249 10.05 11.29 9.22
N LYS A 250 10.82 10.41 9.84
CA LYS A 250 12.17 10.04 9.38
C LYS A 250 12.15 9.48 7.96
N LEU A 251 11.19 8.62 7.62
CA LEU A 251 11.06 8.06 6.27
C LEU A 251 10.72 9.13 5.24
N LYS A 252 9.86 10.08 5.57
CA LYS A 252 9.52 11.20 4.68
C LYS A 252 10.74 12.08 4.40
N GLU A 253 11.58 12.34 5.41
CA GLU A 253 12.83 13.08 5.24
C GLU A 253 13.82 12.34 4.33
N LEU A 254 14.02 11.05 4.56
CA LEU A 254 14.86 10.20 3.70
C LEU A 254 14.35 10.17 2.26
N THR A 255 13.04 10.11 2.07
CA THR A 255 12.40 10.09 0.76
C THR A 255 12.66 11.39 0.00
N LYS A 256 12.50 12.53 0.67
CA LYS A 256 12.78 13.84 0.09
C LYS A 256 14.23 13.97 -0.36
N ALA A 257 15.17 13.53 0.47
CA ALA A 257 16.61 13.57 0.15
C ALA A 257 16.95 12.63 -1.01
N PHE A 258 16.37 11.41 -1.04
CA PHE A 258 16.59 10.44 -2.10
C PHE A 258 16.03 10.94 -3.45
N ALA A 259 14.80 11.44 -3.47
CA ALA A 259 14.19 12.01 -4.67
C ALA A 259 15.00 13.17 -5.24
N ALA A 260 15.47 14.11 -4.39
CA ALA A 260 16.34 15.22 -4.82
C ALA A 260 17.66 14.73 -5.43
N SER A 261 18.27 13.68 -4.85
CA SER A 261 19.49 13.08 -5.36
C SER A 261 19.29 12.44 -6.74
N LEU A 262 18.15 11.78 -6.96
CA LEU A 262 17.80 11.20 -8.27
C LEU A 262 17.55 12.29 -9.32
N GLN A 263 16.94 13.43 -8.94
CA GLN A 263 16.76 14.57 -9.84
C GLN A 263 18.12 15.11 -10.31
N ASN A 264 19.12 15.18 -9.44
CA ASN A 264 20.49 15.59 -9.82
C ASN A 264 21.16 14.61 -10.80
N LEU A 265 20.66 13.38 -10.90
CA LEU A 265 21.08 12.38 -11.90
C LEU A 265 20.23 12.42 -13.19
N GLY A 266 19.33 13.39 -13.32
CA GLY A 266 18.48 13.55 -14.51
C GLY A 266 17.23 12.68 -14.51
N ILE A 267 16.89 12.02 -13.42
CA ILE A 267 15.63 11.26 -13.27
C ILE A 267 14.54 12.22 -12.82
N LYS A 268 13.47 12.39 -13.61
CA LYS A 268 12.30 13.16 -13.17
C LYS A 268 11.61 12.40 -12.04
N THR A 269 11.44 13.01 -10.88
CA THR A 269 10.64 12.46 -9.77
C THR A 269 9.35 13.26 -9.58
N PHE A 270 8.31 12.61 -9.10
CA PHE A 270 6.99 13.23 -8.89
C PHE A 270 6.73 13.43 -7.39
N PRO A 271 5.89 14.43 -7.03
CA PRO A 271 5.53 14.69 -5.63
C PRO A 271 4.92 13.46 -4.95
N THR A 272 5.24 13.28 -3.67
CA THR A 272 4.71 12.18 -2.86
C THR A 272 4.53 12.58 -1.41
N GLU A 273 3.55 12.00 -0.75
CA GLU A 273 3.40 12.06 0.70
C GLU A 273 3.85 10.77 1.42
N THR A 274 4.20 9.73 0.66
CA THR A 274 4.63 8.42 1.19
C THR A 274 6.15 8.28 1.28
N TYR A 275 6.65 7.07 1.53
CA TYR A 275 8.09 6.73 1.45
C TYR A 275 8.46 6.05 0.12
N PHE A 276 7.66 6.25 -0.91
CA PHE A 276 7.96 5.91 -2.28
C PHE A 276 7.46 7.02 -3.21
N PHE A 277 7.94 7.04 -4.43
CA PHE A 277 7.54 8.03 -5.44
C PHE A 277 7.70 7.45 -6.85
N LEU A 278 6.98 8.04 -7.79
CA LEU A 278 7.23 7.79 -9.21
C LEU A 278 8.50 8.47 -9.68
N GLY A 279 9.28 7.75 -10.49
CA GLY A 279 10.40 8.28 -11.23
C GLY A 279 10.28 7.94 -12.72
N LYS A 280 10.69 8.86 -13.56
CA LYS A 280 10.73 8.70 -15.02
C LYS A 280 12.18 8.71 -15.48
N ILE A 281 12.61 7.58 -16.04
CA ILE A 281 14.00 7.37 -16.46
C ILE A 281 14.24 8.04 -17.82
N PRO A 282 15.32 8.81 -17.98
CA PRO A 282 15.70 9.37 -19.29
C PRO A 282 16.31 8.26 -20.18
N HIS A 283 16.08 8.36 -21.49
CA HIS A 283 16.78 7.65 -22.55
C HIS A 283 16.75 6.12 -22.55
N MET A 284 15.94 5.48 -21.70
CA MET A 284 15.76 4.03 -21.69
C MET A 284 14.40 3.58 -21.13
N SER A 285 14.04 2.34 -21.37
CA SER A 285 12.86 1.75 -20.74
C SER A 285 13.13 1.36 -19.29
N ALA A 286 12.06 1.33 -18.49
CA ALA A 286 12.11 0.90 -17.09
C ALA A 286 12.61 -0.56 -16.98
N ASP A 287 12.18 -1.45 -17.87
CA ASP A 287 12.61 -2.86 -17.86
C ASP A 287 14.13 -3.01 -18.05
N LYS A 288 14.69 -2.27 -19.01
CA LYS A 288 16.15 -2.29 -19.23
C LYS A 288 16.87 -1.76 -17.99
N PHE A 289 16.38 -0.66 -17.43
CA PHE A 289 17.00 -0.05 -16.26
C PHE A 289 16.93 -0.97 -15.01
N THR A 290 15.80 -1.59 -14.78
CA THR A 290 15.66 -2.56 -13.66
C THR A 290 16.51 -3.81 -13.85
N SER A 291 16.69 -4.27 -15.11
CA SER A 291 17.60 -5.37 -15.41
C SER A 291 19.05 -5.01 -15.09
N GLU A 292 19.52 -3.83 -15.49
CA GLU A 292 20.90 -3.36 -15.22
C GLU A 292 21.13 -3.15 -13.70
N LEU A 293 20.11 -2.72 -12.94
CA LEU A 293 20.17 -2.63 -11.48
C LEU A 293 20.17 -4.01 -10.81
N SER A 294 19.41 -4.96 -11.35
CA SER A 294 19.35 -6.32 -10.82
C SER A 294 20.69 -7.06 -10.94
N GLU A 295 21.52 -6.75 -11.96
CA GLU A 295 22.90 -7.24 -12.08
C GLU A 295 23.82 -6.74 -10.95
N LYS A 296 23.34 -5.73 -10.19
CA LYS A 296 24.01 -5.14 -9.02
C LYS A 296 23.30 -5.46 -7.71
N ASP A 297 22.45 -6.50 -7.69
CA ASP A 297 21.63 -6.90 -6.55
C ASP A 297 20.68 -5.78 -6.02
N ILE A 298 20.21 -4.91 -6.91
CA ILE A 298 19.23 -3.85 -6.61
C ILE A 298 17.94 -4.12 -7.36
N HIS A 299 16.85 -4.37 -6.62
CA HIS A 299 15.55 -4.74 -7.17
C HIS A 299 14.55 -3.60 -7.02
N ILE A 300 14.15 -3.00 -8.15
CA ILE A 300 13.15 -1.92 -8.24
C ILE A 300 12.02 -2.37 -9.17
N ARG A 301 10.82 -1.84 -8.98
CA ARG A 301 9.66 -2.20 -9.79
C ARG A 301 9.48 -1.29 -10.99
N ALA A 302 9.59 -1.85 -12.20
CA ALA A 302 9.07 -1.23 -13.42
C ALA A 302 7.55 -1.23 -13.42
N LEU A 303 6.92 -0.21 -14.01
CA LEU A 303 5.48 -0.04 -14.03
C LEU A 303 4.95 -0.12 -15.47
N HIS A 304 3.90 -0.94 -15.66
CA HIS A 304 3.25 -1.19 -16.95
C HIS A 304 1.74 -0.99 -16.81
N GLN A 305 1.32 0.21 -16.39
CA GLN A 305 -0.07 0.51 -16.11
C GLN A 305 -0.61 1.55 -17.07
N GLU A 306 -1.93 1.55 -17.25
CA GLU A 306 -2.62 2.55 -18.07
C GLU A 306 -2.26 3.96 -17.59
N GLY A 307 -1.93 4.86 -18.54
CA GLY A 307 -1.49 6.22 -18.27
C GLY A 307 0.01 6.39 -18.02
N LEU A 308 0.80 5.30 -17.93
CA LEU A 308 2.25 5.37 -17.77
C LEU A 308 2.98 4.99 -19.07
N GLY A 309 4.07 5.70 -19.38
CA GLY A 309 5.00 5.32 -20.43
C GLY A 309 5.92 4.17 -20.01
N SER A 310 6.66 3.62 -20.95
CA SER A 310 7.56 2.46 -20.73
C SER A 310 8.79 2.76 -19.86
N ASN A 311 8.96 3.99 -19.40
CA ASN A 311 10.12 4.45 -18.63
C ASN A 311 9.78 4.90 -17.21
N PHE A 312 8.65 4.46 -16.68
CA PHE A 312 8.24 4.75 -15.31
C PHE A 312 8.61 3.65 -14.34
N LEU A 313 9.09 4.07 -13.17
CA LEU A 313 9.46 3.21 -12.03
C LEU A 313 8.81 3.72 -10.75
N ARG A 314 8.58 2.82 -9.80
CA ARG A 314 8.33 3.20 -8.42
C ARG A 314 9.60 3.02 -7.61
N PHE A 315 10.19 4.12 -7.15
CA PHE A 315 11.27 4.11 -6.19
C PHE A 315 10.71 4.05 -4.77
N ALA A 316 11.01 2.99 -4.02
CA ALA A 316 10.79 2.98 -2.58
C ALA A 316 12.05 3.46 -1.87
N THR A 317 11.88 4.22 -0.80
CA THR A 317 12.99 4.69 0.04
C THR A 317 13.46 3.56 0.93
N SER A 318 14.77 3.40 1.05
CA SER A 318 15.44 2.50 1.98
C SER A 318 16.18 3.30 3.07
N THR A 319 17.11 2.65 3.75
CA THR A 319 18.05 3.33 4.66
C THR A 319 18.92 4.35 3.90
N ALA A 320 19.50 5.31 4.59
CA ALA A 320 20.38 6.28 3.95
C ALA A 320 21.56 5.61 3.21
N GLU A 321 22.11 4.56 3.81
CA GLU A 321 23.19 3.76 3.23
C GLU A 321 22.75 3.05 1.93
N ASN A 322 21.64 2.32 1.97
CA ASN A 322 21.09 1.66 0.78
C ASN A 322 20.74 2.65 -0.32
N ASN A 323 20.14 3.80 0.03
CA ASN A 323 19.83 4.84 -0.94
C ASN A 323 21.11 5.37 -1.63
N MET A 324 22.23 5.52 -0.91
CA MET A 324 23.52 5.89 -1.50
C MET A 324 24.02 4.83 -2.48
N MET A 325 23.98 3.54 -2.10
CA MET A 325 24.36 2.44 -2.98
C MET A 325 23.54 2.40 -4.27
N VAL A 326 22.22 2.65 -4.17
CA VAL A 326 21.33 2.77 -5.33
C VAL A 326 21.75 3.93 -6.23
N LEU A 327 22.05 5.10 -5.65
CA LEU A 327 22.50 6.28 -6.40
C LEU A 327 23.84 6.04 -7.11
N ASP A 328 24.78 5.35 -6.48
CA ASP A 328 26.08 5.01 -7.07
C ASP A 328 25.91 4.04 -8.23
N ALA A 329 25.09 3.01 -8.07
CA ALA A 329 24.77 2.08 -9.15
C ALA A 329 24.11 2.79 -10.35
N ILE A 330 23.21 3.75 -10.11
CA ILE A 330 22.58 4.55 -11.16
C ILE A 330 23.60 5.44 -11.88
N ARG A 331 24.55 6.06 -11.17
CA ARG A 331 25.65 6.84 -11.79
C ARG A 331 26.49 5.99 -12.73
N GLU A 332 26.86 4.79 -12.33
CA GLU A 332 27.62 3.86 -13.16
C GLU A 332 26.85 3.46 -14.42
N ILE A 333 25.55 3.15 -14.30
CA ILE A 333 24.68 2.82 -15.44
C ILE A 333 24.63 3.98 -16.44
N PHE A 334 24.53 5.22 -15.98
CA PHE A 334 24.46 6.40 -16.87
C PHE A 334 25.83 6.74 -17.46
N ALA A 335 26.95 6.60 -16.72
CA ALA A 335 28.30 6.84 -17.20
C ALA A 335 28.70 5.85 -18.31
N GLY A 336 28.42 4.56 -18.13
CA GLY A 336 28.71 3.53 -19.14
C GLY A 336 27.96 3.70 -20.46
N LYS A 337 26.98 4.59 -20.53
CA LYS A 337 26.26 4.97 -21.77
C LYS A 337 26.82 6.19 -22.46
N ALA A 338 27.37 7.13 -21.70
CA ALA A 338 28.05 8.29 -22.29
C ALA A 338 29.29 7.91 -23.12
N GLU A 339 29.91 6.77 -22.77
CA GLU A 339 31.10 6.23 -23.49
C GLU A 339 30.74 5.42 -24.76
N ARG A 340 29.46 5.08 -24.97
CA ARG A 340 28.99 4.24 -26.10
C ARG A 340 28.27 5.05 -27.20
N VAL A 341 28.16 6.34 -27.07
CA VAL A 341 27.62 7.30 -28.05
C VAL A 341 28.76 8.10 -28.63
#